data_3e06d394fbaab07fde915bf36f0262ed
#
_entry.id   3e06d394fbaab07fde915bf36f0262ed
#
_cell.length_a   1.000
_cell.length_b   1.000
_cell.length_c   1.000
_cell.angle_alpha   90.00
_cell.angle_beta   90.00
_cell.angle_gamma   90.00
#
_symmetry.space_group_name_H-M   'P 1'
#
loop_
_entity.id
_entity.type
_entity.pdbx_description
1 polymer ?
#
loop_
_entity_poly.entity_id
_entity_poly.type
_entity_poly.pdbx_seq_one_letter_code
_entity_poly.pdbx_strand_id
1 'polypeptide(L)'
;LLESNEEGHIYQFLYKEAFNIREDIPVIITIGGAETSATIVSFRDKKLQISVPENYGKLIGFAQIKIDNSYLLTRLKEKIEEVTSGEDKTNFNSHMAKKVLGEEDSFIGIDETIPNESQLNKEQHQSLKVAAKSEVMYLWGPPGTGKTFTLAKVIDMFYKQNKRILLVSNTNLAVDLLLKSLCKHLKKIQDKNFLNSSVLRFGKIQDTELENSYGEF
;
A
#
# COMPACT_ATOMS: atom_id res chain seq x y z
N LEU A 1 17.36 -22.51 -11.31
CA LEU A 1 17.61 -22.08 -9.95
C LEU A 1 18.57 -20.91 -9.99
N LEU A 2 18.20 -19.77 -9.40
CA LEU A 2 19.06 -18.60 -9.26
C LEU A 2 19.70 -18.54 -7.86
N GLU A 3 18.90 -18.73 -6.83
CA GLU A 3 19.29 -18.60 -5.45
C GLU A 3 18.61 -19.66 -4.58
N SER A 4 19.25 -20.03 -3.49
CA SER A 4 18.75 -21.03 -2.54
C SER A 4 19.24 -20.65 -1.14
N ASN A 5 18.31 -20.39 -0.23
CA ASN A 5 18.59 -20.06 1.17
C ASN A 5 17.56 -20.73 2.10
N GLU A 6 17.62 -20.45 3.39
CA GLU A 6 16.69 -21.00 4.39
C GLU A 6 15.24 -20.54 4.20
N GLU A 7 15.02 -19.42 3.53
CA GLU A 7 13.69 -18.83 3.28
C GLU A 7 13.02 -19.38 2.01
N GLY A 8 13.78 -20.07 1.13
CA GLY A 8 13.26 -20.67 -0.09
C GLY A 8 14.24 -20.73 -1.25
N HIS A 9 13.72 -21.11 -2.41
CA HIS A 9 14.49 -21.32 -3.63
C HIS A 9 13.93 -20.46 -4.74
N ILE A 10 14.75 -19.59 -5.33
CA ILE A 10 14.33 -18.67 -6.39
C ILE A 10 14.66 -19.27 -7.75
N TYR A 11 13.62 -19.51 -8.53
CA TYR A 11 13.71 -19.96 -9.92
C TYR A 11 13.34 -18.85 -10.89
N GLN A 12 14.04 -18.80 -12.02
CA GLN A 12 13.71 -17.90 -13.11
C GLN A 12 13.08 -18.69 -14.26
N PHE A 13 11.90 -18.24 -14.69
CA PHE A 13 11.17 -18.76 -15.83
C PHE A 13 11.09 -17.74 -16.95
N LEU A 14 11.01 -18.22 -18.19
CA LEU A 14 10.62 -17.40 -19.34
C LEU A 14 9.16 -17.65 -19.65
N TYR A 15 8.39 -16.62 -19.84
CA TYR A 15 6.98 -16.74 -20.21
C TYR A 15 6.73 -16.25 -21.64
N LYS A 16 5.75 -16.85 -22.32
CA LYS A 16 5.45 -16.60 -23.72
C LYS A 16 4.33 -15.59 -23.92
N GLU A 17 3.36 -15.56 -23.01
CA GLU A 17 2.18 -14.70 -23.12
C GLU A 17 2.25 -13.54 -22.15
N ALA A 18 1.80 -12.36 -22.56
CA ALA A 18 1.69 -11.21 -21.69
C ALA A 18 0.54 -11.43 -20.70
N PHE A 19 0.83 -11.43 -19.43
CA PHE A 19 -0.16 -11.46 -18.37
C PHE A 19 0.12 -10.35 -17.35
N ASN A 20 -0.94 -9.83 -16.77
CA ASN A 20 -0.82 -8.74 -15.82
C ASN A 20 -0.66 -9.31 -14.41
N ILE A 21 0.60 -9.53 -14.01
CA ILE A 21 0.95 -9.99 -12.66
C ILE A 21 1.64 -8.84 -11.91
N ARG A 22 1.44 -8.81 -10.59
CA ARG A 22 2.16 -7.94 -9.67
C ARG A 22 3.25 -8.73 -8.95
N GLU A 23 4.29 -8.05 -8.53
CA GLU A 23 5.31 -8.60 -7.63
C GLU A 23 4.72 -8.79 -6.22
N ASP A 24 5.32 -9.66 -5.43
CA ASP A 24 4.91 -10.01 -4.06
C ASP A 24 3.49 -10.63 -3.94
N ILE A 25 2.99 -11.23 -5.02
CA ILE A 25 1.72 -11.95 -5.00
C ILE A 25 1.96 -13.44 -4.76
N PRO A 26 1.23 -14.05 -3.80
CA PRO A 26 1.20 -15.50 -3.67
C PRO A 26 0.53 -16.14 -4.89
N VAL A 27 1.11 -17.22 -5.35
CA VAL A 27 0.61 -18.00 -6.48
C VAL A 27 0.69 -19.48 -6.13
N ILE A 28 -0.09 -20.29 -6.83
CA ILE A 28 0.08 -21.74 -6.84
C ILE A 28 0.91 -22.08 -8.07
N ILE A 29 2.03 -22.78 -7.86
CA ILE A 29 2.85 -23.27 -8.95
C ILE A 29 2.76 -24.81 -9.02
N THR A 30 2.54 -25.32 -10.22
CA THR A 30 2.54 -26.75 -10.50
C THR A 30 3.85 -27.14 -11.19
N ILE A 31 4.63 -28.01 -10.53
CA ILE A 31 5.91 -28.51 -11.04
C ILE A 31 5.86 -30.04 -11.00
N GLY A 32 6.05 -30.68 -12.15
CA GLY A 32 6.01 -32.13 -12.23
C GLY A 32 4.69 -32.77 -11.80
N GLY A 33 3.58 -32.04 -11.85
CA GLY A 33 2.25 -32.48 -11.42
C GLY A 33 1.94 -32.23 -9.93
N ALA A 34 2.89 -31.76 -9.14
CA ALA A 34 2.67 -31.37 -7.76
C ALA A 34 2.38 -29.85 -7.68
N GLU A 35 1.36 -29.46 -6.90
CA GLU A 35 1.05 -28.07 -6.60
C GLU A 35 1.71 -27.65 -5.29
N THR A 36 2.32 -26.45 -5.30
CA THR A 36 2.85 -25.81 -4.10
C THR A 36 2.61 -24.31 -4.11
N SER A 37 2.57 -23.73 -2.93
CA SER A 37 2.50 -22.28 -2.78
C SER A 37 3.84 -21.64 -3.15
N ALA A 38 3.80 -20.52 -3.85
CA ALA A 38 4.97 -19.79 -4.28
C ALA A 38 4.70 -18.28 -4.23
N THR A 39 5.74 -17.47 -4.32
CA THR A 39 5.62 -16.00 -4.35
C THR A 39 6.35 -15.45 -5.56
N ILE A 40 5.74 -14.52 -6.27
CA ILE A 40 6.38 -13.80 -7.36
C ILE A 40 7.33 -12.78 -6.78
N VAL A 41 8.62 -12.94 -7.04
CA VAL A 41 9.70 -12.06 -6.56
C VAL A 41 9.91 -10.89 -7.51
N SER A 42 9.97 -11.17 -8.82
CA SER A 42 10.12 -10.13 -9.83
C SER A 42 9.54 -10.56 -11.17
N PHE A 43 9.18 -9.56 -11.96
CA PHE A 43 8.57 -9.73 -13.26
C PHE A 43 9.07 -8.63 -14.21
N ARG A 44 10.10 -8.92 -15.01
CA ARG A 44 10.71 -7.96 -15.95
C ARG A 44 11.23 -8.68 -17.18
N ASP A 45 11.18 -8.05 -18.34
CA ASP A 45 11.84 -8.48 -19.59
C ASP A 45 11.52 -9.93 -20.00
N LYS A 46 10.24 -10.34 -19.88
CA LYS A 46 9.79 -11.72 -20.13
C LYS A 46 10.42 -12.77 -19.19
N LYS A 47 11.04 -12.32 -18.11
CA LYS A 47 11.58 -13.17 -17.05
C LYS A 47 10.71 -13.04 -15.81
N LEU A 48 10.34 -14.17 -15.24
CA LEU A 48 9.55 -14.28 -14.03
C LEU A 48 10.40 -14.99 -12.98
N GLN A 49 10.65 -14.35 -11.86
CA GLN A 49 11.34 -14.94 -10.72
C GLN A 49 10.31 -15.32 -9.67
N ILE A 50 10.37 -16.56 -9.23
CA ILE A 50 9.43 -17.14 -8.26
C ILE A 50 10.21 -17.78 -7.14
N SER A 51 9.85 -17.46 -5.90
CA SER A 51 10.30 -18.15 -4.70
C SER A 51 9.37 -19.31 -4.40
N VAL A 52 9.94 -20.51 -4.24
CA VAL A 52 9.23 -21.73 -3.83
C VAL A 52 9.88 -22.31 -2.57
N PRO A 53 9.11 -22.95 -1.68
CA PRO A 53 9.65 -23.48 -0.42
C PRO A 53 10.55 -24.71 -0.64
N GLU A 54 10.33 -25.48 -1.71
CA GLU A 54 11.02 -26.72 -1.97
C GLU A 54 12.05 -26.60 -3.09
N ASN A 55 13.11 -27.42 -3.01
CA ASN A 55 14.15 -27.46 -4.03
C ASN A 55 13.81 -28.50 -5.10
N TYR A 56 13.51 -28.03 -6.30
CA TYR A 56 13.21 -28.85 -7.49
C TYR A 56 14.44 -29.09 -8.38
N GLY A 57 15.66 -28.94 -7.84
CA GLY A 57 16.91 -29.12 -8.56
C GLY A 57 17.35 -27.90 -9.36
N LYS A 58 18.39 -28.06 -10.18
CA LYS A 58 19.01 -26.94 -10.91
C LYS A 58 18.16 -26.39 -12.07
N LEU A 59 17.32 -27.24 -12.66
CA LEU A 59 16.54 -26.92 -13.85
C LEU A 59 15.12 -27.47 -13.72
N ILE A 60 14.13 -26.60 -13.94
CA ILE A 60 12.72 -26.95 -14.10
C ILE A 60 12.36 -26.70 -15.56
N GLY A 61 12.00 -27.77 -16.29
CA GLY A 61 11.70 -27.67 -17.73
C GLY A 61 10.41 -26.93 -18.03
N PHE A 62 9.39 -27.12 -17.19
CA PHE A 62 8.08 -26.48 -17.34
C PHE A 62 7.41 -26.35 -15.97
N ALA A 63 6.72 -25.23 -15.77
CA ALA A 63 5.85 -25.03 -14.63
C ALA A 63 4.58 -24.29 -15.06
N GLN A 64 3.47 -24.58 -14.42
CA GLN A 64 2.22 -23.87 -14.59
C GLN A 64 1.96 -23.02 -13.35
N ILE A 65 1.54 -21.77 -13.56
CA ILE A 65 1.28 -20.81 -12.47
C ILE A 65 -0.19 -20.46 -12.50
N LYS A 66 -0.81 -20.53 -11.33
CA LYS A 66 -2.18 -20.11 -11.09
C LYS A 66 -2.18 -19.01 -10.03
N ILE A 67 -2.76 -17.87 -10.34
CA ILE A 67 -2.91 -16.78 -9.38
C ILE A 67 -4.01 -17.18 -8.40
N ASP A 68 -3.68 -17.19 -7.12
CA ASP A 68 -4.67 -17.40 -6.06
C ASP A 68 -5.33 -16.07 -5.69
N ASN A 69 -6.45 -15.79 -6.32
CA ASN A 69 -7.24 -14.60 -6.01
C ASN A 69 -8.00 -14.71 -4.67
N SER A 70 -8.04 -15.90 -4.07
CA SER A 70 -8.73 -16.12 -2.80
C SER A 70 -7.88 -15.78 -1.58
N TYR A 71 -6.56 -15.63 -1.74
CA TYR A 71 -5.62 -15.37 -0.65
C TYR A 71 -6.04 -14.20 0.25
N LEU A 72 -6.41 -13.06 -0.35
CA LEU A 72 -6.83 -11.88 0.43
C LEU A 72 -8.14 -12.14 1.18
N LEU A 73 -9.07 -12.88 0.58
CA LEU A 73 -10.33 -13.25 1.22
C LEU A 73 -10.10 -14.24 2.36
N THR A 74 -9.20 -15.19 2.18
CA THR A 74 -8.80 -16.15 3.23
C THR A 74 -8.19 -15.42 4.42
N ARG A 75 -7.24 -14.50 4.17
CA ARG A 75 -6.64 -13.67 5.22
C ARG A 75 -7.65 -12.78 5.93
N LEU A 76 -8.59 -12.20 5.19
CA LEU A 76 -9.67 -11.40 5.78
C LEU A 76 -10.57 -12.28 6.66
N LYS A 77 -10.93 -13.48 6.19
CA LYS A 77 -11.72 -14.43 6.96
C LYS A 77 -11.02 -14.82 8.26
N GLU A 78 -9.75 -15.24 8.19
CA GLU A 78 -8.92 -15.57 9.36
C GLU A 78 -8.91 -14.41 10.37
N LYS A 79 -8.73 -13.18 9.90
CA LYS A 79 -8.71 -12.00 10.78
C LYS A 79 -10.06 -11.70 11.42
N ILE A 80 -11.15 -11.90 10.70
CA ILE A 80 -12.50 -11.76 11.25
C ILE A 80 -12.74 -12.84 12.31
N GLU A 81 -12.34 -14.09 12.06
CA GLU A 81 -12.47 -15.20 13.00
C GLU A 81 -11.65 -14.97 14.27
N GLU A 82 -10.42 -14.48 14.19
CA GLU A 82 -9.61 -14.09 15.35
C GLU A 82 -10.32 -13.05 16.23
N VAL A 83 -10.89 -12.01 15.60
CA VAL A 83 -11.59 -10.94 16.31
C VAL A 83 -12.88 -11.44 16.94
N THR A 84 -13.63 -12.33 16.26
CA THR A 84 -14.94 -12.83 16.76
C THR A 84 -14.80 -13.94 17.79
N SER A 85 -13.73 -14.74 17.75
CA SER A 85 -13.46 -15.80 18.75
C SER A 85 -13.03 -15.25 20.11
N GLY A 86 -12.65 -13.98 20.18
CA GLY A 86 -12.12 -13.35 21.40
C GLY A 86 -10.69 -13.81 21.73
N GLU A 87 -10.04 -14.56 20.85
CA GLU A 87 -8.64 -14.99 21.01
C GLU A 87 -7.65 -13.87 20.68
N ASP A 88 -8.09 -12.87 19.92
CA ASP A 88 -7.31 -11.68 19.63
C ASP A 88 -7.17 -10.82 20.90
N LYS A 89 -5.99 -10.92 21.53
CA LYS A 89 -5.61 -10.07 22.67
C LYS A 89 -5.31 -8.62 22.23
N THR A 90 -5.34 -8.32 20.94
CA THR A 90 -5.24 -6.95 20.44
C THR A 90 -6.55 -6.23 20.75
N ASN A 91 -6.46 -5.01 21.27
CA ASN A 91 -7.62 -4.18 21.55
C ASN A 91 -8.36 -3.83 20.24
N PHE A 92 -9.25 -4.71 19.80
CA PHE A 92 -10.14 -4.41 18.70
C PHE A 92 -11.03 -3.21 19.06
N ASN A 93 -10.84 -2.11 18.38
CA ASN A 93 -11.61 -0.90 18.63
C ASN A 93 -12.94 -0.96 17.87
N SER A 94 -13.95 -1.58 18.48
CA SER A 94 -15.30 -1.66 17.92
C SER A 94 -15.94 -0.28 17.68
N HIS A 95 -15.57 0.72 18.48
CA HIS A 95 -16.03 2.10 18.32
C HIS A 95 -15.58 2.71 16.97
N MET A 96 -14.32 2.51 16.58
CA MET A 96 -13.87 2.95 15.26
C MET A 96 -14.55 2.18 14.12
N ALA A 97 -14.77 0.87 14.28
CA ALA A 97 -15.50 0.09 13.29
C ALA A 97 -16.93 0.61 13.07
N LYS A 98 -17.66 0.94 14.13
CA LYS A 98 -18.99 1.53 14.05
C LYS A 98 -19.00 2.88 13.34
N LYS A 99 -18.01 3.73 13.59
CA LYS A 99 -17.84 5.00 12.86
C LYS A 99 -17.56 4.79 11.37
N VAL A 100 -16.71 3.81 11.04
CA VAL A 100 -16.42 3.45 9.64
C VAL A 100 -17.67 2.93 8.93
N LEU A 101 -18.55 2.19 9.64
CA LEU A 101 -19.82 1.68 9.11
C LEU A 101 -20.96 2.71 9.15
N GLY A 102 -20.74 3.89 9.74
CA GLY A 102 -21.76 4.93 9.86
C GLY A 102 -22.79 4.67 10.95
N GLU A 103 -22.51 3.77 11.88
CA GLU A 103 -23.39 3.48 13.03
C GLU A 103 -23.19 4.48 14.17
N GLU A 104 -22.06 5.17 14.21
CA GLU A 104 -21.77 6.23 15.18
C GLU A 104 -21.25 7.49 14.47
N ASP A 105 -21.53 8.66 15.06
CA ASP A 105 -21.04 9.93 14.52
C ASP A 105 -19.51 10.02 14.64
N SER A 106 -18.86 10.44 13.55
CA SER A 106 -17.43 10.63 13.48
C SER A 106 -16.98 12.09 13.65
N PHE A 107 -17.91 13.01 13.87
CA PHE A 107 -17.61 14.44 13.97
C PHE A 107 -17.07 14.81 15.36
N ILE A 108 -15.88 15.43 15.41
CA ILE A 108 -15.19 15.76 16.67
C ILE A 108 -15.50 17.21 17.12
N GLY A 109 -15.95 18.07 16.22
CA GLY A 109 -16.30 19.46 16.52
C GLY A 109 -15.14 20.41 16.84
N ILE A 110 -13.91 20.00 16.62
CA ILE A 110 -12.72 20.82 16.89
C ILE A 110 -12.62 21.95 15.86
N ASP A 111 -12.51 23.19 16.32
CA ASP A 111 -12.30 24.36 15.46
C ASP A 111 -10.79 24.58 15.26
N GLU A 112 -10.17 23.74 14.43
CA GLU A 112 -8.78 23.96 14.04
C GLU A 112 -8.70 24.99 12.91
N THR A 113 -7.71 25.88 13.01
CA THR A 113 -7.39 26.85 11.94
C THR A 113 -6.91 26.11 10.70
N ILE A 114 -7.80 26.00 9.74
CA ILE A 114 -7.49 25.34 8.46
C ILE A 114 -6.79 26.35 7.57
N PRO A 115 -5.60 26.05 7.05
CA PRO A 115 -4.89 26.95 6.16
C PRO A 115 -5.76 27.31 4.95
N ASN A 116 -5.93 28.60 4.71
CA ASN A 116 -6.59 29.07 3.49
C ASN A 116 -5.61 28.96 2.33
N GLU A 117 -5.65 27.83 1.62
CA GLU A 117 -4.78 27.57 0.48
C GLU A 117 -5.46 27.99 -0.82
N SER A 118 -4.95 29.06 -1.44
CA SER A 118 -5.44 29.61 -2.71
C SER A 118 -5.39 28.63 -3.90
N GLN A 119 -4.72 27.48 -3.75
CA GLN A 119 -4.58 26.46 -4.78
C GLN A 119 -5.70 25.41 -4.76
N LEU A 120 -6.56 25.42 -3.74
CA LEU A 120 -7.66 24.47 -3.58
C LEU A 120 -8.95 25.06 -4.16
N ASN A 121 -9.71 24.22 -4.85
CA ASN A 121 -11.08 24.55 -5.18
C ASN A 121 -11.99 24.41 -3.94
N LYS A 122 -13.25 24.81 -4.07
CA LYS A 122 -14.21 24.84 -2.97
C LYS A 122 -14.42 23.45 -2.34
N GLU A 123 -14.53 22.40 -3.15
CA GLU A 123 -14.77 21.03 -2.73
C GLU A 123 -13.53 20.46 -2.04
N GLN A 124 -12.34 20.72 -2.56
CA GLN A 124 -11.08 20.31 -1.96
C GLN A 124 -10.85 21.02 -0.61
N HIS A 125 -11.17 22.31 -0.53
CA HIS A 125 -11.10 23.05 0.74
C HIS A 125 -12.10 22.51 1.76
N GLN A 126 -13.32 22.15 1.32
CA GLN A 126 -14.30 21.50 2.19
C GLN A 126 -13.80 20.15 2.70
N SER A 127 -13.10 19.38 1.85
CA SER A 127 -12.49 18.09 2.26
C SER A 127 -11.47 18.28 3.38
N LEU A 128 -10.63 19.31 3.34
CA LEU A 128 -9.70 19.61 4.43
C LEU A 128 -10.46 19.93 5.73
N LYS A 129 -11.55 20.72 5.64
CA LYS A 129 -12.38 21.04 6.80
C LYS A 129 -13.00 19.81 7.44
N VAL A 130 -13.51 18.89 6.63
CA VAL A 130 -14.08 17.64 7.12
C VAL A 130 -12.98 16.77 7.74
N ALA A 131 -11.82 16.63 7.09
CA ALA A 131 -10.70 15.86 7.63
C ALA A 131 -10.23 16.37 9.00
N ALA A 132 -10.20 17.70 9.21
CA ALA A 132 -9.80 18.29 10.48
C ALA A 132 -10.82 18.05 11.60
N LYS A 133 -12.10 17.84 11.27
CA LYS A 133 -13.22 17.77 12.21
C LYS A 133 -13.82 16.40 12.39
N SER A 134 -13.29 15.39 11.74
CA SER A 134 -13.84 14.03 11.76
C SER A 134 -12.78 12.99 12.05
N GLU A 135 -13.13 11.97 12.82
CA GLU A 135 -12.27 10.81 13.06
C GLU A 135 -12.26 9.87 11.85
N VAL A 136 -13.34 9.86 11.06
CA VAL A 136 -13.47 9.09 9.82
C VAL A 136 -13.99 10.01 8.73
N MET A 137 -13.34 9.97 7.57
CA MET A 137 -13.77 10.70 6.38
C MET A 137 -13.61 9.82 5.14
N TYR A 138 -14.61 9.83 4.29
CA TYR A 138 -14.57 9.21 2.96
C TYR A 138 -14.38 10.31 1.90
N LEU A 139 -13.25 10.26 1.19
CA LEU A 139 -12.97 11.12 0.06
C LEU A 139 -13.22 10.38 -1.25
N TRP A 140 -14.32 10.69 -1.91
CA TRP A 140 -14.69 10.14 -3.21
C TRP A 140 -14.59 11.19 -4.32
N GLY A 141 -14.30 10.73 -5.53
CA GLY A 141 -14.30 11.60 -6.73
C GLY A 141 -13.85 10.82 -7.97
N PRO A 142 -14.35 11.19 -9.17
CA PRO A 142 -13.91 10.61 -10.43
C PRO A 142 -12.39 10.74 -10.68
N PRO A 143 -11.82 10.00 -11.64
CA PRO A 143 -10.46 10.25 -12.10
C PRO A 143 -10.24 11.70 -12.51
N GLY A 144 -9.07 12.27 -12.19
CA GLY A 144 -8.71 13.64 -12.57
C GLY A 144 -9.24 14.76 -11.65
N THR A 145 -10.06 14.49 -10.64
CA THR A 145 -10.59 15.51 -9.70
C THR A 145 -9.59 16.04 -8.68
N GLY A 146 -8.34 15.52 -8.69
CA GLY A 146 -7.31 15.96 -7.77
C GLY A 146 -7.33 15.32 -6.39
N LYS A 147 -7.92 14.12 -6.23
CA LYS A 147 -7.94 13.38 -4.95
C LYS A 147 -6.57 13.24 -4.31
N THR A 148 -5.56 12.81 -5.09
CA THR A 148 -4.18 12.66 -4.61
C THR A 148 -3.60 13.99 -4.13
N PHE A 149 -3.89 15.08 -4.83
CA PHE A 149 -3.48 16.41 -4.43
C PHE A 149 -4.18 16.86 -3.13
N THR A 150 -5.49 16.63 -3.01
CA THR A 150 -6.26 16.91 -1.79
C THR A 150 -5.73 16.12 -0.60
N LEU A 151 -5.47 14.81 -0.78
CA LEU A 151 -4.88 13.96 0.27
C LEU A 151 -3.50 14.45 0.69
N ALA A 152 -2.64 14.85 -0.26
CA ALA A 152 -1.33 15.42 0.08
C ALA A 152 -1.45 16.67 0.95
N LYS A 153 -2.48 17.51 0.73
CA LYS A 153 -2.77 18.67 1.56
C LYS A 153 -3.31 18.31 2.95
N VAL A 154 -4.16 17.30 3.05
CA VAL A 154 -4.62 16.75 4.34
C VAL A 154 -3.43 16.22 5.14
N ILE A 155 -2.53 15.49 4.49
CA ILE A 155 -1.30 14.98 5.12
C ILE A 155 -0.40 16.12 5.59
N ASP A 156 -0.16 17.13 4.75
CA ASP A 156 0.65 18.31 5.11
C ASP A 156 0.06 19.04 6.33
N MET A 157 -1.26 19.19 6.38
CA MET A 157 -1.96 19.78 7.52
C MET A 157 -1.68 18.99 8.82
N PHE A 158 -1.85 17.68 8.80
CA PHE A 158 -1.60 16.84 9.99
C PHE A 158 -0.10 16.73 10.33
N TYR A 159 0.77 16.72 9.33
CA TYR A 159 2.22 16.74 9.52
C TYR A 159 2.66 18.01 10.29
N LYS A 160 2.15 19.18 9.90
CA LYS A 160 2.41 20.45 10.60
C LYS A 160 1.89 20.49 12.05
N GLN A 161 0.91 19.66 12.36
CA GLN A 161 0.40 19.43 13.72
C GLN A 161 1.20 18.38 14.50
N ASN A 162 2.35 17.89 13.98
CA ASN A 162 3.16 16.82 14.55
C ASN A 162 2.40 15.50 14.74
N LYS A 163 1.41 15.20 13.90
CA LYS A 163 0.68 13.93 13.95
C LYS A 163 1.50 12.83 13.27
N ARG A 164 1.41 11.61 13.81
CA ARG A 164 1.93 10.41 13.14
C ARG A 164 0.94 9.95 12.08
N ILE A 165 1.40 9.75 10.86
CA ILE A 165 0.56 9.48 9.70
C ILE A 165 0.98 8.14 9.08
N LEU A 166 0.03 7.24 8.88
CA LEU A 166 0.22 5.98 8.17
C LEU A 166 -0.52 6.04 6.84
N LEU A 167 0.20 5.85 5.73
CA LEU A 167 -0.36 5.75 4.38
C LEU A 167 -0.37 4.30 3.94
N VAL A 168 -1.54 3.78 3.59
CA VAL A 168 -1.70 2.42 3.09
C VAL A 168 -2.46 2.41 1.77
N SER A 169 -2.08 1.51 0.88
CA SER A 169 -2.79 1.25 -0.37
C SER A 169 -2.63 -0.21 -0.78
N ASN A 170 -3.52 -0.67 -1.63
CA ASN A 170 -3.42 -1.99 -2.25
C ASN A 170 -2.38 -2.06 -3.38
N THR A 171 -1.72 -0.94 -3.74
CA THR A 171 -0.66 -0.90 -4.74
C THR A 171 0.49 -0.01 -4.29
N ASN A 172 1.72 -0.46 -4.53
CA ASN A 172 2.92 0.31 -4.28
C ASN A 172 2.91 1.64 -5.07
N LEU A 173 2.53 1.59 -6.33
CA LEU A 173 2.47 2.79 -7.19
C LEU A 173 1.55 3.88 -6.62
N ALA A 174 0.41 3.54 -6.02
CA ALA A 174 -0.49 4.55 -5.46
C ALA A 174 0.11 5.25 -4.23
N VAL A 175 0.82 4.51 -3.38
CA VAL A 175 1.57 5.09 -2.26
C VAL A 175 2.70 5.98 -2.78
N ASP A 176 3.45 5.51 -3.79
CA ASP A 176 4.56 6.25 -4.38
C ASP A 176 4.09 7.60 -5.00
N LEU A 177 2.99 7.58 -5.74
CA LEU A 177 2.42 8.80 -6.35
C LEU A 177 1.96 9.81 -5.28
N LEU A 178 1.34 9.33 -4.20
CA LEU A 178 0.92 10.20 -3.10
C LEU A 178 2.13 10.77 -2.36
N LEU A 179 3.10 9.93 -2.03
CA LEU A 179 4.34 10.35 -1.38
C LEU A 179 5.12 11.35 -2.24
N LYS A 180 5.24 11.10 -3.54
CA LYS A 180 5.88 12.02 -4.51
C LYS A 180 5.16 13.38 -4.54
N SER A 181 3.84 13.41 -4.51
CA SER A 181 3.06 14.63 -4.47
C SER A 181 3.33 15.41 -3.17
N LEU A 182 3.41 14.72 -2.04
CA LEU A 182 3.76 15.30 -0.74
C LEU A 182 5.19 15.83 -0.73
N CYS A 183 6.17 15.06 -1.19
CA CYS A 183 7.57 15.46 -1.27
C CYS A 183 7.76 16.72 -2.14
N LYS A 184 7.11 16.79 -3.29
CA LYS A 184 7.15 17.98 -4.16
C LYS A 184 6.59 19.22 -3.45
N HIS A 185 5.51 19.05 -2.68
CA HIS A 185 4.92 20.15 -1.92
C HIS A 185 5.85 20.61 -0.77
N LEU A 186 6.34 19.69 0.05
CA LEU A 186 7.20 19.99 1.19
C LEU A 186 8.57 20.57 0.76
N LYS A 187 9.15 20.06 -0.33
CA LYS A 187 10.36 20.63 -0.93
C LYS A 187 10.14 22.07 -1.39
N LYS A 188 8.97 22.36 -2.00
CA LYS A 188 8.62 23.72 -2.44
C LYS A 188 8.54 24.72 -1.29
N ILE A 189 8.10 24.28 -0.12
CA ILE A 189 8.03 25.12 1.10
C ILE A 189 9.31 25.08 1.94
N GLN A 190 10.36 24.40 1.46
CA GLN A 190 11.67 24.26 2.12
C GLN A 190 11.58 23.73 3.56
N ASP A 191 10.72 22.75 3.78
CA ASP A 191 10.60 22.12 5.09
C ASP A 191 11.85 21.30 5.41
N LYS A 192 12.67 21.83 6.35
CA LYS A 192 13.94 21.20 6.75
C LYS A 192 13.74 19.94 7.58
N ASN A 193 12.63 19.84 8.33
CA ASN A 193 12.37 18.67 9.17
C ASN A 193 12.00 17.45 8.32
N PHE A 194 11.31 17.66 7.21
CA PHE A 194 10.98 16.61 6.26
C PHE A 194 12.23 15.96 5.64
N LEU A 195 13.26 16.76 5.35
CA LEU A 195 14.53 16.29 4.78
C LEU A 195 15.39 15.50 5.78
N ASN A 196 15.03 15.51 7.07
CA ASN A 196 15.78 14.89 8.16
C ASN A 196 15.12 13.59 8.69
N SER A 197 14.64 12.73 7.80
CA SER A 197 14.19 11.35 8.13
C SER A 197 12.85 11.22 8.88
N SER A 198 11.88 12.08 8.59
CA SER A 198 10.53 11.94 9.15
C SER A 198 9.62 11.00 8.34
N VAL A 199 10.11 10.40 7.26
CA VAL A 199 9.34 9.54 6.36
C VAL A 199 10.00 8.18 6.22
N LEU A 200 9.22 7.13 6.32
CA LEU A 200 9.63 5.75 6.05
C LEU A 200 8.73 5.17 4.96
N ARG A 201 9.33 4.55 3.95
CA ARG A 201 8.62 3.86 2.88
C ARG A 201 8.88 2.35 2.97
N PHE A 202 7.84 1.58 3.31
CA PHE A 202 7.90 0.12 3.34
C PHE A 202 7.43 -0.48 2.01
N GLY A 203 8.12 -1.54 1.56
CA GLY A 203 7.87 -2.23 0.30
C GLY A 203 8.63 -1.61 -0.87
N LYS A 204 8.49 -2.21 -2.04
CA LYS A 204 9.23 -1.84 -3.23
C LYS A 204 8.74 -0.53 -3.84
N ILE A 205 9.64 0.41 -4.09
CA ILE A 205 9.34 1.63 -4.82
C ILE A 205 9.18 1.28 -6.31
N GLN A 206 8.08 1.71 -6.92
CA GLN A 206 7.79 1.51 -8.35
C GLN A 206 7.94 2.80 -9.18
N ASP A 207 7.86 3.97 -8.53
CA ASP A 207 8.08 5.26 -9.20
C ASP A 207 9.58 5.60 -9.22
N THR A 208 10.20 5.52 -10.39
CA THR A 208 11.63 5.79 -10.58
C THR A 208 12.05 7.23 -10.27
N GLU A 209 11.15 8.21 -10.43
CA GLU A 209 11.41 9.60 -10.06
C GLU A 209 11.44 9.75 -8.53
N LEU A 210 10.55 9.06 -7.82
CA LEU A 210 10.58 9.02 -6.36
C LEU A 210 11.87 8.38 -5.84
N GLU A 211 12.25 7.22 -6.40
CA GLU A 211 13.47 6.50 -6.03
C GLU A 211 14.72 7.35 -6.25
N ASN A 212 14.85 7.97 -7.42
CA ASN A 212 16.04 8.78 -7.77
C ASN A 212 16.12 10.10 -7.01
N SER A 213 14.99 10.69 -6.63
CA SER A 213 14.96 12.03 -6.02
C SER A 213 14.87 12.00 -4.50
N TYR A 214 14.45 10.88 -3.92
CA TYR A 214 14.12 10.73 -2.50
C TYR A 214 14.44 9.32 -1.94
N GLY A 215 15.28 8.54 -2.60
CA GLY A 215 15.57 7.12 -2.28
C GLY A 215 16.35 6.87 -0.98
N GLU A 216 16.50 7.88 -0.15
CA GLU A 216 17.06 7.78 1.22
C GLU A 216 15.99 7.49 2.30
N PHE A 217 14.76 7.13 1.89
CA PHE A 217 13.64 6.81 2.78
C PHE A 217 13.63 5.35 3.24
#